data_46f05008b20071a85eef120d3361e1db
#
_entry.id   46f05008b20071a85eef120d3361e1db
#
_cell.length_a   1.000
_cell.length_b   1.000
_cell.length_c   1.000
_cell.angle_alpha   90.00
_cell.angle_beta   90.00
_cell.angle_gamma   90.00
#
_symmetry.space_group_name_H-M   'P 1'
#
loop_
_entity.id
_entity.type
_entity.pdbx_description
1 polymer ?
#
loop_
_entity_poly.entity_id
_entity_poly.type
_entity_poly.pdbx_seq_one_letter_code
_entity_poly.pdbx_strand_id
1 'polypeptide(L)'
;MKNKMKQFVILRLLPYFVALLLFQTQAYAEEKVYCTASIPVEIKTLGDSVPSGIEYKVVIKSENETNPMPDVKEVTIKDNGKVEIGPMTYTKPGRYNYFISQEAGNAEHFTYDSAVYTVTVSIENDGNGGLKS
;
A
#
# COMPACT_ATOMS: atom_id res chain seq x y z
N MET A 1 -14.90 -2.90 -8.01
CA MET A 1 -14.69 -2.91 -6.98
C MET A 1 -14.13 -1.82 -6.48
N LYS A 2 -14.18 -1.39 -5.50
CA LYS A 2 -13.80 -0.40 -5.05
C LYS A 2 -12.59 -0.50 -4.56
N ASN A 3 -11.86 0.36 -4.53
CA ASN A 3 -10.77 0.34 -4.19
C ASN A 3 -10.55 0.27 -2.96
N LYS A 4 -9.77 -0.16 -2.48
CA LYS A 4 -9.60 -0.36 -1.35
C LYS A 4 -8.40 0.10 -0.84
N MET A 5 -7.73 1.03 -1.42
CA MET A 5 -6.58 1.57 -0.86
C MET A 5 -6.95 2.41 0.26
N LYS A 6 -6.34 2.29 1.37
CA LYS A 6 -6.54 3.15 2.46
C LYS A 6 -5.54 4.21 2.43
N GLN A 7 -5.93 5.41 2.77
CA GLN A 7 -5.05 6.49 2.67
C GLN A 7 -5.12 7.34 3.89
N PHE A 8 -4.01 7.82 4.34
CA PHE A 8 -3.96 8.72 5.46
C PHE A 8 -3.20 9.93 5.06
N VAL A 9 -3.86 11.06 5.13
CA VAL A 9 -3.20 12.31 4.82
C VAL A 9 -2.98 13.00 6.12
N ILE A 10 -1.73 13.17 6.48
CA ILE A 10 -1.43 13.65 7.78
C ILE A 10 -1.36 15.13 7.89
N LEU A 11 -1.45 15.81 6.82
CA LEU A 11 -1.28 17.20 6.81
C LEU A 11 -2.39 18.07 7.10
N ARG A 12 -3.50 17.54 7.53
CA ARG A 12 -4.61 18.35 7.69
C ARG A 12 -4.45 19.39 8.66
N LEU A 13 -3.60 19.28 9.60
CA LEU A 13 -3.47 20.28 10.61
C LEU A 13 -2.57 21.41 10.22
N LEU A 14 -1.86 21.25 9.15
CA LEU A 14 -0.95 22.26 8.74
C LEU A 14 -1.53 23.65 8.59
N PRO A 15 -2.66 23.77 7.99
CA PRO A 15 -3.18 25.12 7.79
C PRO A 15 -3.35 25.87 9.07
N TYR A 16 -3.68 25.15 10.12
CA TYR A 16 -3.89 25.84 11.36
C TYR A 16 -2.60 26.26 11.97
N PHE A 17 -1.62 25.39 11.89
CA PHE A 17 -0.37 25.76 12.45
C PHE A 17 0.26 26.90 11.72
N VAL A 18 0.12 26.87 10.44
CA VAL A 18 0.70 27.93 9.67
C VAL A 18 0.12 29.25 10.08
N ALA A 19 -1.15 29.27 10.29
CA ALA A 19 -1.77 30.49 10.69
C ALA A 19 -1.21 30.99 12.00
N LEU A 20 -0.94 30.10 12.88
CA LEU A 20 -0.41 30.53 14.12
C LEU A 20 1.00 30.98 13.99
N LEU A 21 1.72 30.35 13.15
CA LEU A 21 3.09 30.68 13.04
C LEU A 21 3.37 31.93 12.31
N LEU A 22 2.37 32.49 11.73
CA LEU A 22 2.59 33.71 11.07
C LEU A 22 3.25 34.70 11.90
N PHE A 23 2.98 34.66 13.17
CA PHE A 23 3.56 35.65 13.97
C PHE A 23 4.97 35.39 14.24
N GLN A 24 5.35 34.23 14.12
CA GLN A 24 6.63 33.90 14.47
C GLN A 24 7.54 34.16 13.43
N THR A 25 7.09 34.31 12.41
CA THR A 25 7.88 34.66 11.36
C THR A 25 9.06 33.93 11.22
N GLN A 26 9.18 33.04 11.48
CA GLN A 26 10.23 32.48 11.40
C GLN A 26 10.46 31.59 10.46
N ALA A 27 11.29 31.31 10.23
CA ALA A 27 11.68 30.48 9.47
C ALA A 27 11.46 29.28 9.91
N TYR A 28 10.93 28.50 9.62
CA TYR A 28 10.79 27.35 10.15
C TYR A 28 10.97 26.35 9.16
N ALA A 29 11.21 25.17 9.47
CA ALA A 29 11.46 24.09 8.63
C ALA A 29 10.26 23.85 7.81
N GLU A 30 10.45 23.55 6.57
CA GLU A 30 9.40 23.20 5.76
C GLU A 30 8.91 21.91 6.19
N GLU A 31 7.63 21.72 6.33
CA GLU A 31 7.11 20.46 6.64
C GLU A 31 6.95 19.68 5.43
N LYS A 32 7.32 18.43 5.46
CA LYS A 32 7.20 17.58 4.30
C LYS A 32 5.81 17.13 4.14
N VAL A 33 5.31 17.23 2.93
CA VAL A 33 3.99 16.75 2.60
C VAL A 33 4.10 15.30 2.22
N TYR A 34 3.26 14.47 2.76
CA TYR A 34 3.27 13.08 2.38
C TYR A 34 1.90 12.45 2.62
N CYS A 35 1.68 11.33 1.98
CA CYS A 35 0.52 10.51 2.30
C CYS A 35 0.95 9.05 2.27
N THR A 36 0.17 8.20 2.88
CA THR A 36 0.48 6.78 2.91
C THR A 36 -0.66 6.00 2.28
N ALA A 37 -0.34 4.88 1.70
CA ALA A 37 -1.35 4.00 1.14
C ALA A 37 -0.93 2.57 1.36
N SER A 38 -1.90 1.69 1.49
CA SER A 38 -1.67 0.26 1.61
C SER A 38 -2.50 -0.47 0.57
N ILE A 39 -2.04 -1.63 0.16
CA ILE A 39 -2.71 -2.42 -0.86
C ILE A 39 -3.34 -3.62 -0.18
N PRO A 40 -4.67 -3.74 -0.20
CA PRO A 40 -5.32 -4.90 0.41
C PRO A 40 -5.23 -6.10 -0.52
N VAL A 41 -4.94 -7.24 0.04
CA VAL A 41 -4.83 -8.48 -0.70
C VAL A 41 -5.69 -9.53 -0.01
N GLU A 42 -6.39 -10.30 -0.80
CA GLU A 42 -7.22 -11.37 -0.28
C GLU A 42 -6.88 -12.67 -0.98
N ILE A 43 -6.73 -13.74 -0.24
CA ILE A 43 -6.52 -15.06 -0.79
C ILE A 43 -7.77 -15.88 -0.54
N LYS A 44 -8.22 -16.59 -1.57
CA LYS A 44 -9.32 -17.52 -1.43
C LYS A 44 -8.89 -18.83 -2.04
N THR A 45 -9.09 -19.90 -1.31
CA THR A 45 -8.84 -21.23 -1.80
C THR A 45 -10.17 -21.87 -2.15
N LEU A 46 -10.29 -22.38 -3.35
CA LEU A 46 -11.52 -22.97 -3.82
C LEU A 46 -11.31 -24.46 -3.96
N GLY A 47 -12.36 -25.21 -3.77
CA GLY A 47 -12.31 -26.66 -3.94
C GLY A 47 -13.08 -27.36 -2.86
N ASP A 48 -13.13 -28.70 -2.98
CA ASP A 48 -13.82 -29.52 -2.01
C ASP A 48 -12.82 -29.93 -0.95
N SER A 49 -13.24 -29.91 0.28
CA SER A 49 -12.42 -30.44 1.37
C SER A 49 -11.05 -29.79 1.46
N VAL A 50 -11.03 -28.47 1.42
CA VAL A 50 -9.78 -27.76 1.50
C VAL A 50 -9.18 -27.93 2.91
N PRO A 51 -7.95 -28.39 3.04
CA PRO A 51 -7.35 -28.54 4.36
C PRO A 51 -7.08 -27.20 5.02
N SER A 52 -6.99 -27.20 6.31
CA SER A 52 -6.65 -25.98 7.03
C SER A 52 -5.16 -25.94 7.28
N GLY A 53 -4.68 -24.78 7.65
CA GLY A 53 -3.27 -24.62 8.00
C GLY A 53 -2.36 -24.37 6.81
N ILE A 54 -2.93 -24.02 5.68
CA ILE A 54 -2.15 -23.75 4.48
C ILE A 54 -1.69 -22.31 4.51
N GLU A 55 -0.43 -22.09 4.23
CA GLU A 55 0.13 -20.75 4.20
C GLU A 55 0.44 -20.34 2.78
N TYR A 56 0.10 -19.12 2.45
CA TYR A 56 0.35 -18.57 1.13
C TYR A 56 1.25 -17.36 1.26
N LYS A 57 2.26 -17.28 0.43
CA LYS A 57 3.16 -16.15 0.43
C LYS A 57 2.81 -15.22 -0.72
N VAL A 58 2.72 -13.96 -0.41
CA VAL A 58 2.41 -12.94 -1.40
C VAL A 58 3.57 -11.95 -1.39
N VAL A 59 4.06 -11.62 -2.57
CA VAL A 59 5.23 -10.78 -2.73
C VAL A 59 4.87 -9.56 -3.51
N ILE A 60 5.45 -8.42 -3.16
CA ILE A 60 5.27 -7.20 -3.91
C ILE A 60 6.60 -6.76 -4.50
N LYS A 61 6.56 -6.33 -5.74
CA LYS A 61 7.72 -5.76 -6.42
C LYS A 61 7.29 -4.46 -7.05
N SER A 62 8.21 -3.53 -7.18
CA SER A 62 7.88 -2.28 -7.84
C SER A 62 8.27 -2.34 -9.29
N GLU A 63 7.54 -1.60 -10.11
CA GLU A 63 7.90 -1.48 -11.49
C GLU A 63 9.16 -0.64 -11.63
N ASN A 64 9.38 0.25 -10.71
CA ASN A 64 10.45 1.21 -10.81
C ASN A 64 11.15 1.27 -9.47
N GLU A 65 12.45 1.29 -9.47
CA GLU A 65 13.21 1.25 -8.24
C GLU A 65 12.97 2.46 -7.35
N THR A 66 12.50 3.54 -7.91
CA THR A 66 12.26 4.74 -7.13
C THR A 66 10.90 4.74 -6.46
N ASN A 67 10.06 3.76 -6.75
CA ASN A 67 8.75 3.71 -6.12
C ASN A 67 8.90 3.41 -4.63
N PRO A 68 8.12 4.06 -3.79
CA PRO A 68 8.13 3.71 -2.38
C PRO A 68 7.71 2.27 -2.18
N MET A 69 8.36 1.58 -1.28
CA MET A 69 8.07 0.19 -0.99
C MET A 69 7.74 0.04 0.48
N PRO A 70 6.97 -0.98 0.84
CA PRO A 70 6.70 -1.23 2.24
C PRO A 70 7.93 -1.84 2.91
N ASP A 71 7.98 -1.77 4.22
CA ASP A 71 9.06 -2.40 4.95
C ASP A 71 9.03 -3.91 4.77
N VAL A 72 7.85 -4.48 4.72
CA VAL A 72 7.68 -5.90 4.55
C VAL A 72 7.23 -6.16 3.14
N LYS A 73 8.05 -6.83 2.36
CA LYS A 73 7.78 -7.06 0.94
C LYS A 73 7.22 -8.44 0.65
N GLU A 74 7.10 -9.26 1.68
CA GLU A 74 6.55 -10.58 1.54
C GLU A 74 5.66 -10.80 2.73
N VAL A 75 4.42 -11.15 2.51
CA VAL A 75 3.48 -11.40 3.59
C VAL A 75 2.95 -12.81 3.47
N THR A 76 2.62 -13.39 4.59
CA THR A 76 2.07 -14.74 4.63
C THR A 76 0.63 -14.66 5.07
N ILE A 77 -0.26 -15.31 4.33
CA ILE A 77 -1.66 -15.37 4.65
C ILE A 77 -1.97 -16.84 4.92
N LYS A 78 -2.58 -17.10 6.06
CA LYS A 78 -2.91 -18.47 6.41
C LYS A 78 -4.35 -18.76 6.05
N ASP A 79 -4.56 -19.84 5.35
CA ASP A 79 -5.88 -20.25 4.88
C ASP A 79 -6.51 -19.13 4.04
N ASN A 80 -7.79 -18.96 4.09
CA ASN A 80 -8.41 -17.85 3.41
C ASN A 80 -8.29 -16.64 4.30
N GLY A 81 -7.79 -15.56 3.78
CA GLY A 81 -7.64 -14.38 4.60
C GLY A 81 -7.30 -13.14 3.81
N LYS A 82 -7.18 -12.06 4.54
CA LYS A 82 -6.87 -10.76 3.96
C LYS A 82 -5.69 -10.16 4.70
N VAL A 83 -4.92 -9.38 3.98
CA VAL A 83 -3.79 -8.69 4.58
C VAL A 83 -3.62 -7.40 3.82
N GLU A 84 -3.02 -6.42 4.45
CA GLU A 84 -2.68 -5.18 3.74
C GLU A 84 -1.18 -5.11 3.60
N ILE A 85 -0.72 -4.83 2.39
CA ILE A 85 0.69 -4.64 2.12
C ILE A 85 0.96 -3.15 2.20
N GLY A 86 1.81 -2.76 3.09
CA GLY A 86 2.10 -1.36 3.31
C GLY A 86 2.26 -1.07 4.78
N PRO A 87 2.23 0.20 5.16
CA PRO A 87 1.97 1.32 4.26
C PRO A 87 3.20 1.72 3.46
N MET A 88 2.98 2.30 2.31
CA MET A 88 4.01 2.97 1.54
C MET A 88 3.82 4.46 1.73
N THR A 89 4.90 5.20 1.82
CA THR A 89 4.83 6.64 2.03
C THR A 89 5.22 7.37 0.75
N TYR A 90 4.35 8.25 0.29
CA TYR A 90 4.55 8.96 -0.96
C TYR A 90 4.72 10.44 -0.67
N THR A 91 5.70 11.05 -1.33
CA THR A 91 5.99 12.46 -1.13
C THR A 91 5.76 13.27 -2.39
N LYS A 92 5.37 12.63 -3.48
CA LYS A 92 5.15 13.32 -4.74
C LYS A 92 3.92 12.76 -5.43
N PRO A 93 3.19 13.57 -6.13
CA PRO A 93 2.09 13.07 -6.95
C PRO A 93 2.65 12.18 -8.05
N GLY A 94 1.89 11.25 -8.49
CA GLY A 94 2.28 10.36 -9.57
C GLY A 94 1.50 9.09 -9.55
N ARG A 95 1.82 8.23 -10.49
CA ARG A 95 1.22 6.91 -10.57
C ARG A 95 2.34 5.91 -10.34
N TYR A 96 2.16 5.06 -9.37
CA TYR A 96 3.18 4.13 -8.93
C TYR A 96 2.66 2.72 -9.16
N ASN A 97 3.34 1.95 -9.98
CA ASN A 97 2.89 0.62 -10.31
C ASN A 97 3.68 -0.43 -9.54
N TYR A 98 2.96 -1.42 -9.07
CA TYR A 98 3.53 -2.52 -8.31
C TYR A 98 3.02 -3.82 -8.89
N PHE A 99 3.82 -4.86 -8.74
CA PHE A 99 3.45 -6.20 -9.18
C PHE A 99 3.28 -7.05 -7.94
N ILE A 100 2.14 -7.67 -7.83
CA ILE A 100 1.83 -8.52 -6.70
C ILE A 100 1.60 -9.92 -7.21
N SER A 101 2.25 -10.89 -6.62
CA SER A 101 2.12 -12.26 -7.05
C SER A 101 2.19 -13.18 -5.85
N GLN A 102 1.69 -14.38 -6.05
CA GLN A 102 1.73 -15.40 -5.04
C GLN A 102 2.90 -16.31 -5.35
N GLU A 103 3.69 -16.63 -4.33
CA GLU A 103 4.76 -17.54 -4.50
C GLU A 103 4.20 -18.94 -4.38
N ALA A 104 4.56 -19.82 -5.32
CA ALA A 104 4.02 -21.15 -5.29
C ALA A 104 4.58 -21.90 -4.10
N GLY A 105 3.72 -22.59 -3.40
CA GLY A 105 4.13 -23.45 -2.32
C GLY A 105 4.25 -24.89 -2.79
N ASN A 106 4.26 -25.79 -1.85
CA ASN A 106 4.42 -27.19 -2.18
C ASN A 106 3.37 -28.08 -1.53
N ALA A 107 2.23 -27.53 -1.20
CA ALA A 107 1.15 -28.36 -0.66
C ALA A 107 0.62 -29.26 -1.77
N GLU A 108 0.39 -30.51 -1.43
CA GLU A 108 -0.06 -31.47 -2.43
C GLU A 108 -1.46 -31.15 -2.86
N HIS A 109 -1.72 -31.41 -4.12
CA HIS A 109 -3.06 -31.22 -4.72
C HIS A 109 -3.53 -29.78 -4.73
N PHE A 110 -2.58 -28.84 -4.59
CA PHE A 110 -2.93 -27.42 -4.71
C PHE A 110 -2.37 -26.85 -5.99
N THR A 111 -3.15 -26.02 -6.64
CA THR A 111 -2.68 -25.23 -7.76
C THR A 111 -2.61 -23.80 -7.27
N TYR A 112 -1.42 -23.25 -7.28
CA TYR A 112 -1.21 -21.88 -6.81
C TYR A 112 -1.43 -20.90 -7.95
N ASP A 113 -1.89 -19.72 -7.61
CA ASP A 113 -2.11 -18.70 -8.62
C ASP A 113 -0.77 -18.23 -9.14
N SER A 114 -0.55 -18.34 -10.44
CA SER A 114 0.69 -17.94 -11.06
C SER A 114 0.59 -16.57 -11.72
N ALA A 115 -0.52 -15.89 -11.57
CA ALA A 115 -0.70 -14.60 -12.22
C ALA A 115 0.06 -13.54 -11.48
N VAL A 116 0.46 -12.51 -12.22
CA VAL A 116 1.08 -11.33 -11.64
C VAL A 116 0.08 -10.21 -11.81
N TYR A 117 -0.29 -9.59 -10.70
CA TYR A 117 -1.30 -8.55 -10.72
C TYR A 117 -0.60 -7.19 -10.65
N THR A 118 -0.99 -6.30 -11.51
CA THR A 118 -0.45 -4.95 -11.50
C THR A 118 -1.40 -4.06 -10.71
N VAL A 119 -0.85 -3.35 -9.74
CA VAL A 119 -1.63 -2.43 -8.94
C VAL A 119 -1.02 -1.04 -9.11
N THR A 120 -1.86 -0.07 -9.39
CA THR A 120 -1.42 1.31 -9.54
C THR A 120 -1.91 2.11 -8.35
N VAL A 121 -0.98 2.76 -7.68
CA VAL A 121 -1.31 3.69 -6.62
C VAL A 121 -1.19 5.09 -7.21
N SER A 122 -2.28 5.81 -7.20
CA SER A 122 -2.33 7.13 -7.81
C SER A 122 -2.30 8.16 -6.71
N ILE A 123 -1.32 9.02 -6.72
CA ILE A 123 -1.16 10.05 -5.70
C ILE A 123 -1.37 11.39 -6.37
N GLU A 124 -2.25 12.19 -5.81
CA GLU A 124 -2.62 13.46 -6.39
C GLU A 124 -2.51 14.55 -5.35
N ASN A 125 -2.45 15.77 -5.81
CA ASN A 125 -2.56 16.91 -4.91
C ASN A 125 -3.99 16.99 -4.41
N ASP A 126 -4.15 17.28 -3.15
CA ASP A 126 -5.49 17.33 -2.58
C ASP A 126 -6.13 18.71 -2.72
N GLY A 127 -5.44 19.64 -3.31
CA GLY A 127 -5.98 20.98 -3.49
C GLY A 127 -5.75 21.91 -2.31
N ASN A 128 -5.17 21.39 -1.24
CA ASN A 128 -4.94 22.18 -0.04
C ASN A 128 -3.49 22.11 0.40
N GLY A 129 -2.61 21.85 -0.51
CA GLY A 129 -1.19 21.76 -0.19
C GLY A 129 -0.75 20.40 0.28
N GLY A 130 -1.62 19.41 0.22
CA GLY A 130 -1.29 18.06 0.64
C GLY A 130 -1.43 17.07 -0.49
N LEU A 131 -1.30 15.80 -0.16
CA LEU A 131 -1.41 14.72 -1.12
C LEU A 131 -2.50 13.76 -0.69
N LYS A 132 -3.07 13.07 -1.67
CA LYS A 132 -4.06 12.04 -1.42
C LYS A 132 -3.89 10.90 -2.41
N SER A 133 -4.35 9.71 -2.09
CA SER A 133 -4.34 8.55 -2.98
C SER A 133 -5.75 8.19 -3.41
#